data_b4865250ffe2cbd4bc3f37708827138a
#
_entry.id   b4865250ffe2cbd4bc3f37708827138a
#
_cell.length_a   1.000
_cell.length_b   1.000
_cell.length_c   1.000
_cell.angle_alpha   90.00
_cell.angle_beta   90.00
_cell.angle_gamma   90.00
#
_symmetry.space_group_name_H-M   'P 1'
#
loop_
_entity.id
_entity.type
_entity.pdbx_description
1 polymer ?
#
loop_
_entity_poly.entity_id
_entity_poly.type
_entity_poly.pdbx_seq_one_letter_code
_entity_poly.pdbx_strand_id
1 'polypeptide(L)'
;MPRTHTLTLAFALTLAAVFPAVAQEGSALSPRVVNEAAVPTVMAKAVDDFIIPGYRNLTEKTAAATKATAKLCAAPSQATVEGARAAFSEVVGAWSAIEVVRLGPALEQNRFERFLFYPDRKSTGLKQVQAIVSKKDESASDEARLKGKSVAAQGLGALEYVLYGTGAETLLNKDGDFRCRYGLAITKNLDTIANEFLAAWQKPDGIQAAWKHPGPDNPEFRDNREAATELLGILVHGVETVKDQRLKPFYEGKDDKGHPKLAIYWRSGNTMPSIAANVRGLKTLFDVADMQSLLPEDSRSVAGSADFVFKSVISMAGNVDGPIDAALADEGKSGKLAFLSLNVNDLLNRLNNDFGGAIGLGAGFSFADGD
;
A
#
# COMPACT_ATOMS: atom_id res chain seq x y z
N MET A 1 87.26 55.65 -17.31
CA MET A 1 86.21 56.65 -17.11
C MET A 1 84.89 55.92 -17.02
N PRO A 2 84.31 55.69 -15.84
CA PRO A 2 83.05 55.01 -15.72
C PRO A 2 81.88 56.01 -15.68
N ARG A 3 80.83 55.74 -16.44
CA ARG A 3 79.58 56.48 -16.47
C ARG A 3 78.66 55.93 -15.41
N THR A 4 78.24 56.78 -14.46
CA THR A 4 77.23 56.51 -13.43
C THR A 4 75.82 56.69 -14.02
N HIS A 5 74.99 55.65 -13.92
CA HIS A 5 73.53 55.69 -14.19
C HIS A 5 72.84 55.80 -12.90
N THR A 6 72.11 56.90 -12.69
CA THR A 6 71.17 57.15 -11.58
C THR A 6 69.83 56.47 -11.91
N LEU A 7 69.41 55.55 -11.07
CA LEU A 7 68.07 54.93 -11.14
C LEU A 7 67.08 55.78 -10.27
N THR A 8 66.10 56.37 -10.88
CA THR A 8 64.98 57.03 -10.18
C THR A 8 63.88 55.98 -9.87
N LEU A 9 63.61 55.76 -8.59
CA LEU A 9 62.58 54.88 -8.14
C LEU A 9 61.29 55.70 -8.03
N ALA A 10 60.29 55.39 -8.87
CA ALA A 10 58.93 55.96 -8.78
C ALA A 10 58.05 55.09 -7.83
N PHE A 11 57.62 55.70 -6.75
CA PHE A 11 56.70 55.05 -5.77
C PHE A 11 55.31 55.31 -6.25
N ALA A 12 54.65 54.20 -6.75
CA ALA A 12 53.21 54.22 -7.06
C ALA A 12 52.38 53.90 -5.80
N LEU A 13 51.66 54.89 -5.26
CA LEU A 13 50.70 54.70 -4.21
C LEU A 13 49.42 54.09 -4.80
N THR A 14 49.17 52.79 -4.52
CA THR A 14 47.88 52.16 -4.83
C THR A 14 46.89 52.40 -3.69
N LEU A 15 45.89 53.21 -3.95
CA LEU A 15 44.71 53.37 -3.06
C LEU A 15 43.90 52.09 -3.10
N ALA A 16 43.94 51.27 -2.05
CA ALA A 16 43.05 50.15 -1.88
C ALA A 16 41.65 50.66 -1.44
N ALA A 17 40.69 50.62 -2.35
CA ALA A 17 39.28 50.86 -2.03
C ALA A 17 38.78 49.65 -1.20
N VAL A 18 38.54 49.87 0.10
CA VAL A 18 37.87 48.90 0.98
C VAL A 18 36.38 48.97 0.67
N PHE A 19 35.85 48.02 -0.13
CA PHE A 19 34.42 47.79 -0.24
C PHE A 19 33.95 47.06 1.03
N PRO A 20 32.92 47.55 1.74
CA PRO A 20 32.33 46.78 2.78
C PRO A 20 31.74 45.49 2.14
N ALA A 21 32.23 44.33 2.52
CA ALA A 21 31.58 43.06 2.22
C ALA A 21 30.23 43.11 2.94
N VAL A 22 29.14 43.34 2.22
CA VAL A 22 27.78 43.04 2.70
C VAL A 22 27.75 41.53 2.85
N ALA A 23 27.89 41.07 4.08
CA ALA A 23 27.58 39.68 4.41
C ALA A 23 26.12 39.47 3.99
N GLN A 24 25.92 38.73 2.90
CA GLN A 24 24.63 38.20 2.53
C GLN A 24 24.25 37.32 3.72
N GLU A 25 23.30 37.80 4.55
CA GLU A 25 22.66 36.92 5.55
C GLU A 25 22.12 35.75 4.74
N GLY A 26 22.81 34.63 4.79
CA GLY A 26 22.34 33.38 4.26
C GLY A 26 20.99 33.16 4.94
N SER A 27 19.90 33.08 4.17
CA SER A 27 18.60 32.66 4.67
C SER A 27 18.84 31.48 5.56
N ALA A 28 18.73 31.65 6.87
CA ALA A 28 18.74 30.57 7.80
C ALA A 28 17.64 29.62 7.31
N LEU A 29 18.03 28.41 6.86
CA LEU A 29 17.06 27.41 6.46
C LEU A 29 16.10 27.25 7.63
N SER A 30 14.80 27.46 7.36
CA SER A 30 13.77 27.25 8.36
C SER A 30 13.95 25.89 9.03
N PRO A 31 13.81 25.78 10.36
CA PRO A 31 13.94 24.49 11.03
C PRO A 31 13.00 23.49 10.33
N ARG A 32 13.53 22.33 9.93
CA ARG A 32 12.74 21.23 9.38
C ARG A 32 11.90 20.63 10.50
N VAL A 33 10.71 21.18 10.69
CA VAL A 33 9.82 20.81 11.81
C VAL A 33 8.40 20.68 11.27
N VAL A 34 7.72 19.62 11.68
CA VAL A 34 6.31 19.41 11.35
C VAL A 34 5.47 20.61 11.81
N ASN A 35 4.52 21.02 11.00
CA ASN A 35 3.48 22.00 11.40
C ASN A 35 2.52 21.32 12.41
N GLU A 36 2.88 21.35 13.69
CA GLU A 36 2.13 20.66 14.75
C GLU A 36 0.68 21.15 14.89
N ALA A 37 0.41 22.40 14.54
CA ALA A 37 -0.96 22.95 14.57
C ALA A 37 -1.89 22.29 13.55
N ALA A 38 -1.35 21.76 12.44
CA ALA A 38 -2.12 21.06 11.42
C ALA A 38 -2.41 19.60 11.77
N VAL A 39 -1.60 18.96 12.63
CA VAL A 39 -1.65 17.53 12.88
C VAL A 39 -3.03 17.02 13.31
N PRO A 40 -3.75 17.62 14.29
CA PRO A 40 -5.07 17.12 14.68
C PRO A 40 -6.08 17.12 13.51
N THR A 41 -6.02 18.13 12.64
CA THR A 41 -6.88 18.18 11.46
C THR A 41 -6.52 17.14 10.42
N VAL A 42 -5.24 16.92 10.17
CA VAL A 42 -4.73 15.90 9.25
C VAL A 42 -5.13 14.50 9.74
N MET A 43 -4.95 14.22 11.03
CA MET A 43 -5.33 12.95 11.64
C MET A 43 -6.84 12.72 11.59
N ALA A 44 -7.66 13.75 11.85
CA ALA A 44 -9.12 13.65 11.74
C ALA A 44 -9.53 13.33 10.30
N LYS A 45 -8.99 14.04 9.30
CA LYS A 45 -9.26 13.77 7.88
C LYS A 45 -8.79 12.37 7.45
N ALA A 46 -7.63 11.90 7.92
CA ALA A 46 -7.16 10.54 7.65
C ALA A 46 -8.18 9.49 8.11
N VAL A 47 -8.79 9.69 9.28
CA VAL A 47 -9.84 8.81 9.80
C VAL A 47 -11.16 8.97 9.05
N ASP A 48 -11.66 10.20 8.93
CA ASP A 48 -13.02 10.47 8.46
C ASP A 48 -13.15 10.39 6.93
N ASP A 49 -12.10 10.79 6.19
CA ASP A 49 -12.15 10.91 4.73
C ASP A 49 -11.43 9.76 4.00
N PHE A 50 -10.62 8.94 4.73
CA PHE A 50 -9.93 7.79 4.14
C PHE A 50 -10.24 6.46 4.82
N ILE A 51 -9.95 6.32 6.14
CA ILE A 51 -9.99 5.00 6.81
C ILE A 51 -11.42 4.49 6.91
N ILE A 52 -12.34 5.25 7.48
CA ILE A 52 -13.74 4.83 7.63
C ILE A 52 -14.42 4.64 6.27
N PRO A 53 -14.30 5.56 5.28
CA PRO A 53 -14.82 5.33 3.93
C PRO A 53 -14.20 4.12 3.23
N GLY A 54 -12.89 3.88 3.40
CA GLY A 54 -12.20 2.72 2.83
C GLY A 54 -12.74 1.39 3.34
N TYR A 55 -12.92 1.25 4.66
CA TYR A 55 -13.52 0.04 5.23
C TYR A 55 -15.00 -0.08 4.90
N ARG A 56 -15.75 1.02 4.77
CA ARG A 56 -17.16 0.97 4.30
C ARG A 56 -17.23 0.44 2.87
N ASN A 57 -16.38 0.95 1.97
CA ASN A 57 -16.30 0.41 0.61
C ASN A 57 -15.93 -1.09 0.62
N LEU A 58 -15.00 -1.51 1.48
CA LEU A 58 -14.64 -2.92 1.62
C LEU A 58 -15.84 -3.78 2.03
N THR A 59 -16.66 -3.35 3.02
CA THR A 59 -17.86 -4.07 3.43
C THR A 59 -18.88 -4.18 2.30
N GLU A 60 -19.07 -3.14 1.50
CA GLU A 60 -19.96 -3.18 0.34
C GLU A 60 -19.51 -4.22 -0.69
N LYS A 61 -18.19 -4.28 -0.97
CA LYS A 61 -17.61 -5.21 -1.94
C LYS A 61 -17.66 -6.67 -1.43
N THR A 62 -17.37 -6.91 -0.14
CA THR A 62 -17.43 -8.27 0.43
C THR A 62 -18.87 -8.79 0.49
N ALA A 63 -19.84 -7.96 0.85
CA ALA A 63 -21.26 -8.31 0.80
C ALA A 63 -21.71 -8.65 -0.62
N ALA A 64 -21.26 -7.87 -1.63
CA ALA A 64 -21.54 -8.15 -3.04
C ALA A 64 -20.92 -9.48 -3.50
N ALA A 65 -19.69 -9.78 -3.09
CA ALA A 65 -19.02 -11.04 -3.40
C ALA A 65 -19.73 -12.23 -2.76
N THR A 66 -20.22 -12.09 -1.53
CA THR A 66 -21.03 -13.12 -0.86
C THR A 66 -22.32 -13.42 -1.63
N LYS A 67 -23.03 -12.37 -2.08
CA LYS A 67 -24.25 -12.52 -2.90
C LYS A 67 -23.94 -13.18 -4.27
N ALA A 68 -22.87 -12.77 -4.94
CA ALA A 68 -22.48 -13.33 -6.23
C ALA A 68 -22.09 -14.82 -6.10
N THR A 69 -21.36 -15.18 -5.06
CA THR A 69 -20.95 -16.56 -4.80
C THR A 69 -22.16 -17.42 -4.40
N ALA A 70 -23.09 -16.90 -3.60
CA ALA A 70 -24.34 -17.59 -3.28
C ALA A 70 -25.18 -17.86 -4.55
N LYS A 71 -25.26 -16.90 -5.47
CA LYS A 71 -25.93 -17.07 -6.77
C LYS A 71 -25.25 -18.14 -7.63
N LEU A 72 -23.92 -18.18 -7.63
CA LEU A 72 -23.15 -19.23 -8.31
C LEU A 72 -23.48 -20.61 -7.75
N CYS A 73 -23.50 -20.77 -6.42
CA CYS A 73 -23.81 -22.05 -5.79
C CYS A 73 -25.26 -22.51 -6.04
N ALA A 74 -26.22 -21.59 -6.11
CA ALA A 74 -27.61 -21.90 -6.38
C ALA A 74 -27.88 -22.26 -7.85
N ALA A 75 -27.19 -21.61 -8.79
CA ALA A 75 -27.41 -21.78 -10.23
C ALA A 75 -26.06 -21.73 -11.00
N PRO A 76 -25.27 -22.84 -10.95
CA PRO A 76 -24.00 -22.91 -11.64
C PRO A 76 -24.14 -22.66 -13.16
N SER A 77 -23.39 -21.71 -13.70
CA SER A 77 -23.35 -21.35 -15.11
C SER A 77 -22.14 -20.47 -15.40
N GLN A 78 -21.80 -20.31 -16.69
CA GLN A 78 -20.74 -19.40 -17.10
C GLN A 78 -20.98 -17.97 -16.57
N ALA A 79 -22.20 -17.45 -16.70
CA ALA A 79 -22.56 -16.10 -16.24
C ALA A 79 -22.41 -15.92 -14.72
N THR A 80 -22.75 -16.93 -13.91
CA THR A 80 -22.62 -16.84 -12.45
C THR A 80 -21.18 -17.02 -12.00
N VAL A 81 -20.35 -17.82 -12.69
CA VAL A 81 -18.91 -17.90 -12.46
C VAL A 81 -18.24 -16.55 -12.77
N GLU A 82 -18.56 -15.95 -13.91
CA GLU A 82 -18.04 -14.63 -14.29
C GLU A 82 -18.46 -13.54 -13.28
N GLY A 83 -19.71 -13.58 -12.83
CA GLY A 83 -20.21 -12.69 -11.79
C GLY A 83 -19.46 -12.82 -10.46
N ALA A 84 -19.17 -14.04 -10.01
CA ALA A 84 -18.37 -14.29 -8.81
C ALA A 84 -16.92 -13.82 -8.97
N ARG A 85 -16.31 -14.04 -10.15
CA ARG A 85 -14.96 -13.59 -10.48
C ARG A 85 -14.86 -12.07 -10.54
N ALA A 86 -15.84 -11.39 -11.13
CA ALA A 86 -15.91 -9.93 -11.16
C ALA A 86 -16.01 -9.36 -9.75
N ALA A 87 -16.91 -9.93 -8.91
CA ALA A 87 -17.02 -9.51 -7.51
C ALA A 87 -15.76 -9.78 -6.69
N PHE A 88 -15.04 -10.86 -6.94
CA PHE A 88 -13.71 -11.09 -6.36
C PHE A 88 -12.73 -9.98 -6.72
N SER A 89 -12.64 -9.57 -7.98
CA SER A 89 -11.76 -8.48 -8.42
C SER A 89 -12.08 -7.15 -7.74
N GLU A 90 -13.38 -6.87 -7.52
CA GLU A 90 -13.82 -5.69 -6.77
C GLU A 90 -13.36 -5.73 -5.29
N VAL A 91 -13.43 -6.90 -4.63
CA VAL A 91 -12.91 -7.07 -3.26
C VAL A 91 -11.41 -6.90 -3.23
N VAL A 92 -10.67 -7.47 -4.20
CA VAL A 92 -9.21 -7.30 -4.31
C VAL A 92 -8.85 -5.82 -4.44
N GLY A 93 -9.55 -5.06 -5.30
CA GLY A 93 -9.33 -3.63 -5.46
C GLY A 93 -9.60 -2.83 -4.19
N ALA A 94 -10.72 -3.10 -3.52
CA ALA A 94 -11.09 -2.42 -2.27
C ALA A 94 -10.11 -2.74 -1.13
N TRP A 95 -9.73 -4.01 -0.97
CA TRP A 95 -8.73 -4.41 0.02
C TRP A 95 -7.39 -3.76 -0.24
N SER A 96 -6.87 -3.85 -1.47
CA SER A 96 -5.57 -3.29 -1.82
C SER A 96 -5.49 -1.77 -1.58
N ALA A 97 -6.61 -1.04 -1.71
CA ALA A 97 -6.65 0.39 -1.43
C ALA A 97 -6.55 0.72 0.07
N ILE A 98 -7.03 -0.18 0.98
CA ILE A 98 -7.09 0.09 2.43
C ILE A 98 -6.11 -0.76 3.26
N GLU A 99 -5.53 -1.84 2.73
CA GLU A 99 -4.63 -2.73 3.46
C GLU A 99 -3.37 -2.05 3.99
N VAL A 100 -3.05 -0.85 3.48
CA VAL A 100 -1.96 0.01 3.96
C VAL A 100 -2.15 0.45 5.42
N VAL A 101 -3.40 0.46 5.91
CA VAL A 101 -3.76 0.72 7.32
C VAL A 101 -3.59 -0.57 8.12
N ARG A 102 -2.34 -1.01 8.29
CA ARG A 102 -1.98 -2.25 9.00
C ARG A 102 -1.65 -1.97 10.46
N LEU A 103 -2.66 -1.52 11.22
CA LEU A 103 -2.52 -1.15 12.62
C LEU A 103 -3.84 -1.35 13.38
N GLY A 104 -3.78 -1.25 14.72
CA GLY A 104 -4.93 -1.35 15.59
C GLY A 104 -5.81 -2.56 15.28
N PRO A 105 -7.09 -2.36 14.92
CA PRO A 105 -8.03 -3.46 14.67
C PRO A 105 -7.59 -4.48 13.62
N ALA A 106 -6.68 -4.09 12.69
CA ALA A 106 -6.17 -5.00 11.66
C ALA A 106 -5.26 -6.09 12.25
N LEU A 107 -4.53 -5.78 13.31
CA LEU A 107 -3.60 -6.70 13.95
C LEU A 107 -4.28 -7.62 14.97
N GLU A 108 -5.46 -7.25 15.44
CA GLU A 108 -6.19 -8.05 16.41
C GLU A 108 -6.72 -9.36 15.81
N GLN A 109 -6.63 -10.47 16.55
CA GLN A 109 -7.18 -11.77 16.15
C GLN A 109 -6.70 -12.26 14.76
N ASN A 110 -5.51 -11.83 14.33
CA ASN A 110 -4.95 -12.11 13.00
C ASN A 110 -5.90 -11.72 11.85
N ARG A 111 -6.70 -10.65 12.01
CA ARG A 111 -7.70 -10.25 11.00
C ARG A 111 -7.05 -9.95 9.65
N PHE A 112 -5.88 -9.32 9.67
CA PHE A 112 -5.13 -9.02 8.45
C PHE A 112 -4.76 -10.29 7.70
N GLU A 113 -4.12 -11.25 8.36
CA GLU A 113 -3.68 -12.52 7.77
C GLU A 113 -4.86 -13.44 7.40
N ARG A 114 -5.97 -13.37 8.14
CA ARG A 114 -7.21 -14.08 7.82
C ARG A 114 -7.91 -13.49 6.61
N PHE A 115 -7.74 -12.19 6.34
CA PHE A 115 -8.23 -11.54 5.12
C PHE A 115 -7.33 -11.83 3.93
N LEU A 116 -6.01 -11.66 4.11
CA LEU A 116 -5.01 -11.94 3.09
C LEU A 116 -3.73 -12.53 3.70
N PHE A 117 -3.53 -13.83 3.51
CA PHE A 117 -2.27 -14.50 3.84
C PHE A 117 -1.31 -14.41 2.64
N TYR A 118 -0.39 -13.45 2.69
CA TYR A 118 0.62 -13.23 1.65
C TYR A 118 1.82 -12.44 2.23
N PRO A 119 3.08 -12.78 1.85
CA PRO A 119 3.50 -13.78 0.88
C PRO A 119 3.47 -15.23 1.41
N ASP A 120 3.09 -16.18 0.55
CA ASP A 120 3.18 -17.63 0.84
C ASP A 120 4.45 -18.24 0.19
N ARG A 121 5.62 -17.82 0.68
CA ARG A 121 6.95 -18.16 0.10
C ARG A 121 7.21 -19.66 -0.06
N LYS A 122 6.63 -20.49 0.80
CA LYS A 122 6.81 -21.97 0.80
C LYS A 122 5.61 -22.70 0.18
N SER A 123 4.63 -21.97 -0.35
CA SER A 123 3.35 -22.51 -0.84
C SER A 123 2.64 -23.42 0.17
N THR A 124 2.84 -23.18 1.46
CA THR A 124 2.23 -23.98 2.53
C THR A 124 0.73 -23.72 2.60
N GLY A 125 0.32 -22.46 2.49
CA GLY A 125 -1.08 -22.08 2.44
C GLY A 125 -1.78 -22.65 1.20
N LEU A 126 -1.16 -22.52 0.03
CA LEU A 126 -1.68 -23.11 -1.20
C LEU A 126 -1.91 -24.62 -1.08
N LYS A 127 -0.94 -25.37 -0.51
CA LYS A 127 -1.07 -26.82 -0.30
C LYS A 127 -2.24 -27.15 0.63
N GLN A 128 -2.49 -26.35 1.66
CA GLN A 128 -3.63 -26.52 2.57
C GLN A 128 -4.96 -26.32 1.85
N VAL A 129 -5.10 -25.26 1.04
CA VAL A 129 -6.30 -25.00 0.24
C VAL A 129 -6.54 -26.14 -0.77
N GLN A 130 -5.49 -26.60 -1.44
CA GLN A 130 -5.57 -27.75 -2.35
C GLN A 130 -6.03 -29.02 -1.63
N ALA A 131 -5.53 -29.28 -0.43
CA ALA A 131 -5.94 -30.43 0.37
C ALA A 131 -7.41 -30.35 0.80
N ILE A 132 -7.90 -29.16 1.19
CA ILE A 132 -9.30 -28.93 1.51
C ILE A 132 -10.19 -29.26 0.30
N VAL A 133 -9.86 -28.72 -0.87
CA VAL A 133 -10.66 -28.91 -2.08
C VAL A 133 -10.63 -30.39 -2.54
N SER A 134 -9.45 -31.02 -2.56
CA SER A 134 -9.30 -32.41 -3.05
C SER A 134 -9.97 -33.43 -2.12
N LYS A 135 -9.92 -33.20 -0.80
CA LYS A 135 -10.53 -34.09 0.20
C LYS A 135 -12.00 -33.76 0.47
N LYS A 136 -12.52 -32.69 -0.09
CA LYS A 136 -13.86 -32.13 0.19
C LYS A 136 -14.11 -32.00 1.70
N ASP A 137 -13.18 -31.34 2.40
CA ASP A 137 -13.25 -31.16 3.85
C ASP A 137 -14.46 -30.29 4.25
N GLU A 138 -15.56 -30.92 4.59
CA GLU A 138 -16.83 -30.26 4.90
C GLU A 138 -16.74 -29.23 6.04
N SER A 139 -15.75 -29.35 6.92
CA SER A 139 -15.54 -28.34 7.96
C SER A 139 -15.07 -26.98 7.41
N ALA A 140 -14.54 -26.93 6.17
CA ALA A 140 -14.16 -25.68 5.51
C ALA A 140 -15.35 -24.99 4.80
N SER A 141 -16.44 -25.73 4.53
CA SER A 141 -17.65 -25.15 3.93
C SER A 141 -18.63 -24.57 4.95
N ASP A 142 -18.29 -24.62 6.23
CA ASP A 142 -19.04 -24.02 7.34
C ASP A 142 -18.25 -22.80 7.88
N GLU A 143 -18.89 -21.64 7.92
CA GLU A 143 -18.23 -20.38 8.31
C GLU A 143 -17.67 -20.42 9.74
N ALA A 144 -18.42 -20.99 10.70
CA ALA A 144 -17.98 -21.04 12.09
C ALA A 144 -16.74 -21.95 12.27
N ARG A 145 -16.71 -23.09 11.56
CA ARG A 145 -15.58 -24.04 11.59
C ARG A 145 -14.41 -23.55 10.75
N LEU A 146 -14.64 -22.77 9.68
CA LEU A 146 -13.59 -22.17 8.86
C LEU A 146 -12.69 -21.26 9.68
N LYS A 147 -13.23 -20.49 10.62
CA LYS A 147 -12.46 -19.63 11.55
C LYS A 147 -11.40 -20.40 12.35
N GLY A 148 -11.61 -21.67 12.62
CA GLY A 148 -10.64 -22.56 13.32
C GLY A 148 -9.56 -23.14 12.41
N LYS A 149 -9.60 -22.90 11.09
CA LYS A 149 -8.57 -23.37 10.16
C LYS A 149 -7.41 -22.39 10.06
N SER A 150 -6.35 -22.82 9.37
CA SER A 150 -5.23 -21.92 9.04
C SER A 150 -5.74 -20.63 8.38
N VAL A 151 -5.13 -19.49 8.73
CA VAL A 151 -5.40 -18.19 8.11
C VAL A 151 -5.30 -18.23 6.59
N ALA A 152 -4.39 -19.03 6.04
CA ALA A 152 -4.22 -19.22 4.61
C ALA A 152 -5.44 -19.83 3.89
N ALA A 153 -6.30 -20.54 4.63
CA ALA A 153 -7.50 -21.20 4.09
C ALA A 153 -8.76 -20.33 4.14
N GLN A 154 -8.68 -19.12 4.69
CA GLN A 154 -9.83 -18.30 5.05
C GLN A 154 -10.01 -17.05 4.20
N GLY A 155 -8.98 -16.60 3.47
CA GLY A 155 -8.90 -15.27 2.88
C GLY A 155 -8.90 -15.26 1.36
N LEU A 156 -8.50 -14.10 0.81
CA LEU A 156 -8.51 -13.83 -0.64
C LEU A 156 -7.67 -14.82 -1.46
N GLY A 157 -6.52 -15.29 -0.94
CA GLY A 157 -5.71 -16.29 -1.64
C GLY A 157 -6.43 -17.62 -1.81
N ALA A 158 -7.19 -18.07 -0.79
CA ALA A 158 -8.02 -19.26 -0.86
C ALA A 158 -9.19 -19.07 -1.82
N LEU A 159 -9.85 -17.91 -1.81
CA LEU A 159 -10.94 -17.58 -2.72
C LEU A 159 -10.46 -17.52 -4.17
N GLU A 160 -9.29 -16.94 -4.42
CA GLU A 160 -8.67 -16.97 -5.76
C GLU A 160 -8.48 -18.41 -6.25
N TYR A 161 -7.96 -19.32 -5.40
CA TYR A 161 -7.80 -20.70 -5.80
C TYR A 161 -9.15 -21.39 -6.06
N VAL A 162 -10.17 -21.09 -5.28
CA VAL A 162 -11.54 -21.60 -5.52
C VAL A 162 -12.04 -21.18 -6.90
N LEU A 163 -11.89 -19.92 -7.27
CA LEU A 163 -12.47 -19.35 -8.48
C LEU A 163 -11.63 -19.56 -9.75
N TYR A 164 -10.31 -19.72 -9.63
CA TYR A 164 -9.38 -19.72 -10.76
C TYR A 164 -8.33 -20.85 -10.72
N GLY A 165 -8.21 -21.58 -9.61
CA GLY A 165 -7.25 -22.66 -9.47
C GLY A 165 -7.64 -23.91 -10.25
N THR A 166 -6.73 -24.89 -10.31
CA THR A 166 -6.98 -26.18 -10.99
C THR A 166 -8.30 -26.80 -10.53
N GLY A 167 -9.14 -27.20 -11.46
CA GLY A 167 -10.47 -27.76 -11.20
C GLY A 167 -11.58 -26.70 -11.03
N ALA A 168 -11.29 -25.40 -11.28
CA ALA A 168 -12.31 -24.34 -11.19
C ALA A 168 -13.41 -24.47 -12.25
N GLU A 169 -13.17 -25.16 -13.33
CA GLU A 169 -14.14 -25.50 -14.37
C GLU A 169 -15.33 -26.30 -13.82
N THR A 170 -15.15 -27.05 -12.73
CA THR A 170 -16.24 -27.78 -12.06
C THR A 170 -17.31 -26.84 -11.50
N LEU A 171 -17.00 -25.56 -11.24
CA LEU A 171 -17.99 -24.58 -10.81
C LEU A 171 -19.11 -24.30 -11.82
N LEU A 172 -18.93 -24.75 -13.08
CA LEU A 172 -19.96 -24.64 -14.14
C LEU A 172 -21.12 -25.63 -13.96
N ASN A 173 -20.96 -26.61 -13.11
CA ASN A 173 -21.95 -27.67 -12.89
C ASN A 173 -21.96 -28.15 -11.42
N LYS A 174 -22.77 -29.19 -11.13
CA LYS A 174 -22.93 -29.73 -9.77
C LYS A 174 -21.69 -30.43 -9.21
N ASP A 175 -20.70 -30.79 -10.02
CA ASP A 175 -19.48 -31.42 -9.55
C ASP A 175 -18.66 -30.46 -8.69
N GLY A 176 -18.84 -29.15 -8.90
CA GLY A 176 -18.25 -28.07 -8.11
C GLY A 176 -18.97 -27.68 -6.82
N ASP A 177 -20.02 -28.43 -6.40
CA ASP A 177 -20.83 -28.07 -5.23
C ASP A 177 -20.00 -27.79 -3.97
N PHE A 178 -19.12 -28.73 -3.58
CA PHE A 178 -18.25 -28.51 -2.42
C PHE A 178 -17.37 -27.27 -2.59
N ARG A 179 -16.76 -27.12 -3.78
CA ARG A 179 -15.86 -25.99 -4.09
C ARG A 179 -16.60 -24.65 -3.96
N CYS A 180 -17.84 -24.60 -4.46
CA CYS A 180 -18.72 -23.44 -4.35
C CYS A 180 -19.08 -23.14 -2.88
N ARG A 181 -19.48 -24.14 -2.11
CA ARG A 181 -19.81 -23.97 -0.67
C ARG A 181 -18.62 -23.48 0.14
N TYR A 182 -17.42 -23.99 -0.15
CA TYR A 182 -16.18 -23.50 0.46
C TYR A 182 -15.93 -22.04 0.09
N GLY A 183 -16.06 -21.67 -1.19
CA GLY A 183 -15.98 -20.27 -1.64
C GLY A 183 -16.99 -19.36 -0.94
N LEU A 184 -18.22 -19.83 -0.77
CA LEU A 184 -19.26 -19.09 -0.04
C LEU A 184 -18.89 -18.90 1.45
N ALA A 185 -18.33 -19.92 2.11
CA ALA A 185 -17.86 -19.78 3.49
C ALA A 185 -16.72 -18.76 3.61
N ILE A 186 -15.77 -18.75 2.63
CA ILE A 186 -14.71 -17.75 2.58
C ILE A 186 -15.27 -16.34 2.40
N THR A 187 -16.21 -16.13 1.46
CA THR A 187 -16.76 -14.77 1.22
C THR A 187 -17.53 -14.25 2.43
N LYS A 188 -18.27 -15.10 3.14
CA LYS A 188 -18.93 -14.75 4.41
C LYS A 188 -17.91 -14.38 5.50
N ASN A 189 -16.80 -15.13 5.61
CA ASN A 189 -15.73 -14.81 6.56
C ASN A 189 -15.06 -13.47 6.24
N LEU A 190 -14.80 -13.18 4.95
CA LEU A 190 -14.28 -11.89 4.52
C LEU A 190 -15.24 -10.74 4.84
N ASP A 191 -16.55 -10.95 4.62
CA ASP A 191 -17.58 -9.96 4.95
C ASP A 191 -17.66 -9.72 6.47
N THR A 192 -17.58 -10.75 7.28
CA THR A 192 -17.50 -10.65 8.74
C THR A 192 -16.29 -9.83 9.17
N ILE A 193 -15.10 -10.12 8.64
CA ILE A 193 -13.86 -9.40 9.00
C ILE A 193 -13.92 -7.93 8.54
N ALA A 194 -14.45 -7.66 7.34
CA ALA A 194 -14.62 -6.29 6.85
C ALA A 194 -15.55 -5.47 7.75
N ASN A 195 -16.66 -6.06 8.21
CA ASN A 195 -17.56 -5.42 9.16
C ASN A 195 -16.92 -5.22 10.55
N GLU A 196 -16.08 -6.15 11.01
CA GLU A 196 -15.31 -6.00 12.25
C GLU A 196 -14.33 -4.80 12.17
N PHE A 197 -13.66 -4.61 11.03
CA PHE A 197 -12.81 -3.43 10.80
C PHE A 197 -13.62 -2.14 10.86
N LEU A 198 -14.70 -2.07 10.09
CA LEU A 198 -15.54 -0.88 10.02
C LEU A 198 -16.12 -0.51 11.39
N ALA A 199 -16.67 -1.50 12.12
CA ALA A 199 -17.25 -1.30 13.44
C ALA A 199 -16.22 -0.79 14.46
N ALA A 200 -15.01 -1.32 14.44
CA ALA A 200 -13.92 -0.87 15.32
C ALA A 200 -13.53 0.58 15.07
N TRP A 201 -13.40 0.98 13.78
CA TRP A 201 -13.08 2.36 13.41
C TRP A 201 -14.26 3.34 13.59
N GLN A 202 -15.50 2.86 13.55
CA GLN A 202 -16.68 3.70 13.79
C GLN A 202 -16.99 3.91 15.26
N LYS A 203 -16.36 3.15 16.19
CA LYS A 203 -16.60 3.29 17.62
C LYS A 203 -16.11 4.67 18.12
N PRO A 204 -17.02 5.56 18.61
CA PRO A 204 -16.66 6.95 18.89
C PRO A 204 -15.58 7.13 19.95
N ASP A 205 -15.56 6.23 20.95
CA ASP A 205 -14.58 6.18 22.06
C ASP A 205 -13.46 5.16 21.82
N GLY A 206 -13.32 4.68 20.59
CA GLY A 206 -12.32 3.71 20.18
C GLY A 206 -11.08 4.35 19.55
N ILE A 207 -10.41 3.59 18.68
CA ILE A 207 -9.18 3.99 18.00
C ILE A 207 -9.31 5.32 17.23
N GLN A 208 -10.50 5.63 16.66
CA GLN A 208 -10.69 6.91 15.97
C GLN A 208 -10.53 8.12 16.91
N ALA A 209 -10.97 8.01 18.16
CA ALA A 209 -10.82 9.10 19.13
C ALA A 209 -9.33 9.32 19.45
N ALA A 210 -8.57 8.23 19.65
CA ALA A 210 -7.15 8.30 19.86
C ALA A 210 -6.42 8.95 18.67
N TRP A 211 -6.79 8.59 17.46
CA TRP A 211 -6.19 9.17 16.24
C TRP A 211 -6.49 10.66 16.06
N LYS A 212 -7.74 11.08 16.37
CA LYS A 212 -8.17 12.47 16.19
C LYS A 212 -7.67 13.43 17.28
N HIS A 213 -7.28 12.91 18.43
CA HIS A 213 -6.93 13.72 19.60
C HIS A 213 -5.60 13.29 20.24
N PRO A 214 -4.44 13.42 19.54
CA PRO A 214 -3.14 13.18 20.14
C PRO A 214 -2.94 14.03 21.41
N GLY A 215 -2.30 13.48 22.44
CA GLY A 215 -2.06 14.22 23.68
C GLY A 215 -1.54 13.33 24.83
N PRO A 216 -1.15 13.92 25.97
CA PRO A 216 -0.46 13.21 27.06
C PRO A 216 -1.23 12.02 27.64
N ASP A 217 -2.56 12.08 27.64
CA ASP A 217 -3.45 11.02 28.16
C ASP A 217 -3.95 10.07 27.08
N ASN A 218 -3.47 10.23 25.84
CA ASN A 218 -3.88 9.40 24.71
C ASN A 218 -3.17 8.05 24.74
N PRO A 219 -3.89 6.91 24.60
CA PRO A 219 -3.29 5.58 24.62
C PRO A 219 -2.41 5.25 23.41
N GLU A 220 -2.59 5.93 22.27
CA GLU A 220 -1.87 5.67 21.02
C GLU A 220 -0.76 6.70 20.77
N PHE A 221 -1.05 8.00 20.97
CA PHE A 221 -0.14 9.10 20.61
C PHE A 221 -0.03 10.12 21.73
N ARG A 222 1.13 10.18 22.38
CA ARG A 222 1.42 11.12 23.47
C ARG A 222 1.49 12.58 23.03
N ASP A 223 1.77 12.79 21.74
CA ASP A 223 1.86 14.13 21.15
C ASP A 223 1.59 14.11 19.63
N ASN A 224 1.55 15.29 19.03
CA ASN A 224 1.31 15.49 17.61
C ASN A 224 2.43 14.88 16.74
N ARG A 225 3.66 14.84 17.22
CA ARG A 225 4.79 14.29 16.44
C ARG A 225 4.68 12.78 16.28
N GLU A 226 4.30 12.08 17.36
CA GLU A 226 4.05 10.61 17.29
C GLU A 226 2.93 10.30 16.30
N ALA A 227 1.81 11.05 16.35
CA ALA A 227 0.70 10.86 15.42
C ALA A 227 1.10 11.13 13.95
N ALA A 228 1.84 12.20 13.70
CA ALA A 228 2.33 12.52 12.36
C ALA A 228 3.38 11.48 11.87
N THR A 229 4.19 10.93 12.77
CA THR A 229 5.16 9.87 12.46
C THR A 229 4.45 8.59 12.03
N GLU A 230 3.40 8.18 12.75
CA GLU A 230 2.60 7.01 12.39
C GLU A 230 1.94 7.16 11.02
N LEU A 231 1.35 8.34 10.76
CA LEU A 231 0.72 8.60 9.45
C LEU A 231 1.73 8.61 8.30
N LEU A 232 2.93 9.19 8.52
CA LEU A 232 4.04 9.09 7.58
C LEU A 232 4.47 7.63 7.39
N GLY A 233 4.53 6.86 8.49
CA GLY A 233 4.84 5.43 8.49
C GLY A 233 3.91 4.63 7.58
N ILE A 234 2.60 4.87 7.62
CA ILE A 234 1.63 4.22 6.72
C ILE A 234 1.98 4.47 5.25
N LEU A 235 2.34 5.70 4.89
CA LEU A 235 2.70 6.03 3.51
C LEU A 235 4.00 5.36 3.08
N VAL A 236 5.05 5.45 3.88
CA VAL A 236 6.38 4.91 3.56
C VAL A 236 6.34 3.38 3.53
N HIS A 237 5.84 2.74 4.60
CA HIS A 237 5.76 1.27 4.67
C HIS A 237 4.76 0.68 3.68
N GLY A 238 3.73 1.45 3.30
CA GLY A 238 2.83 1.09 2.22
C GLY A 238 3.56 0.99 0.87
N VAL A 239 4.44 1.96 0.55
CA VAL A 239 5.28 1.91 -0.67
C VAL A 239 6.33 0.80 -0.57
N GLU A 240 6.95 0.58 0.59
CA GLU A 240 7.85 -0.56 0.83
C GLU A 240 7.14 -1.90 0.59
N THR A 241 5.90 -2.04 1.07
CA THR A 241 5.08 -3.22 0.79
C THR A 241 4.88 -3.42 -0.72
N VAL A 242 4.56 -2.38 -1.47
CA VAL A 242 4.44 -2.46 -2.93
C VAL A 242 5.76 -2.90 -3.57
N LYS A 243 6.87 -2.32 -3.17
CA LYS A 243 8.21 -2.65 -3.67
C LYS A 243 8.60 -4.09 -3.34
N ASP A 244 8.64 -4.43 -2.06
CA ASP A 244 9.32 -5.63 -1.55
C ASP A 244 8.38 -6.86 -1.48
N GLN A 245 7.07 -6.65 -1.31
CA GLN A 245 6.11 -7.75 -1.21
C GLN A 245 5.22 -7.91 -2.44
N ARG A 246 5.02 -6.88 -3.27
CA ARG A 246 4.14 -6.98 -4.44
C ARG A 246 4.90 -7.09 -5.75
N LEU A 247 5.99 -6.33 -5.95
CA LEU A 247 6.79 -6.34 -7.19
C LEU A 247 7.94 -7.33 -7.13
N LYS A 248 8.82 -7.20 -6.13
CA LYS A 248 10.05 -8.00 -6.02
C LYS A 248 9.85 -9.53 -6.07
N PRO A 249 8.79 -10.13 -5.52
CA PRO A 249 8.61 -11.59 -5.58
C PRO A 249 8.53 -12.16 -7.00
N PHE A 250 8.05 -11.39 -7.97
CA PHE A 250 7.89 -11.88 -9.34
C PHE A 250 8.78 -11.15 -10.36
N TYR A 251 9.37 -10.01 -9.99
CA TYR A 251 10.21 -9.20 -10.86
C TYR A 251 11.34 -8.52 -10.08
N GLU A 252 12.56 -8.99 -10.26
CA GLU A 252 13.76 -8.43 -9.59
C GLU A 252 14.58 -7.49 -10.49
N GLY A 253 14.20 -7.34 -11.77
CA GLY A 253 14.88 -6.45 -12.70
C GLY A 253 14.86 -6.97 -14.14
N LYS A 254 15.43 -6.20 -15.08
CA LYS A 254 15.37 -6.49 -16.52
C LYS A 254 16.12 -7.78 -16.91
N ASP A 255 17.14 -8.15 -16.13
CA ASP A 255 17.97 -9.32 -16.41
C ASP A 255 17.42 -10.61 -15.77
N ASP A 256 16.36 -10.50 -14.99
CA ASP A 256 15.67 -11.63 -14.37
C ASP A 256 14.56 -12.17 -15.28
N LYS A 257 14.46 -13.51 -15.38
CA LYS A 257 13.39 -14.18 -16.12
C LYS A 257 12.02 -14.03 -15.46
N GLY A 258 12.01 -13.55 -14.23
CA GLY A 258 10.83 -13.39 -13.41
C GLY A 258 10.22 -14.69 -12.89
N HIS A 259 9.38 -14.56 -11.88
CA HIS A 259 8.70 -15.65 -11.21
C HIS A 259 7.18 -15.42 -11.17
N PRO A 260 6.45 -15.54 -12.33
CA PRO A 260 5.05 -15.13 -12.43
C PRO A 260 4.12 -15.75 -11.38
N LYS A 261 4.40 -16.98 -10.95
CA LYS A 261 3.59 -17.68 -9.93
C LYS A 261 3.84 -17.22 -8.50
N LEU A 262 4.84 -16.37 -8.28
CA LEU A 262 5.07 -15.68 -7.00
C LEU A 262 4.35 -14.34 -6.94
N ALA A 263 3.79 -13.84 -8.05
CA ALA A 263 2.97 -12.65 -8.04
C ALA A 263 1.65 -12.89 -7.28
N ILE A 264 1.25 -11.93 -6.45
CA ILE A 264 -0.06 -11.96 -5.82
C ILE A 264 -1.16 -11.97 -6.89
N TYR A 265 -2.23 -12.74 -6.71
CA TYR A 265 -3.39 -12.79 -7.62
C TYR A 265 -3.05 -13.11 -9.10
N TRP A 266 -1.97 -13.87 -9.34
CA TRP A 266 -1.51 -14.19 -10.69
C TRP A 266 -2.51 -15.04 -11.49
N ARG A 267 -3.32 -15.87 -10.80
CA ARG A 267 -4.31 -16.74 -11.45
C ARG A 267 -5.51 -15.94 -11.97
N SER A 268 -5.89 -14.92 -11.24
CA SER A 268 -7.06 -14.09 -11.55
C SER A 268 -6.71 -12.89 -12.48
N GLY A 269 -5.41 -12.66 -12.73
CA GLY A 269 -4.95 -11.48 -13.47
C GLY A 269 -5.03 -10.17 -12.65
N ASN A 270 -5.30 -10.25 -11.35
CA ASN A 270 -5.43 -9.06 -10.50
C ASN A 270 -4.11 -8.54 -9.93
N THR A 271 -2.94 -9.09 -10.33
CA THR A 271 -1.63 -8.62 -9.84
C THR A 271 -1.44 -7.13 -10.05
N MET A 272 -1.44 -6.67 -11.30
CA MET A 272 -1.22 -5.25 -11.60
C MET A 272 -2.36 -4.35 -11.16
N PRO A 273 -3.64 -4.73 -11.31
CA PRO A 273 -4.75 -3.97 -10.73
C PRO A 273 -4.63 -3.76 -9.22
N SER A 274 -4.18 -4.78 -8.46
CA SER A 274 -3.99 -4.68 -7.00
C SER A 274 -2.84 -3.72 -6.64
N ILE A 275 -1.70 -3.78 -7.34
CA ILE A 275 -0.58 -2.86 -7.17
C ILE A 275 -1.01 -1.41 -7.44
N ALA A 276 -1.74 -1.19 -8.53
CA ALA A 276 -2.29 0.13 -8.83
C ALA A 276 -3.27 0.62 -7.76
N ALA A 277 -4.06 -0.29 -7.17
CA ALA A 277 -4.99 0.04 -6.09
C ALA A 277 -4.27 0.36 -4.77
N ASN A 278 -3.18 -0.37 -4.42
CA ASN A 278 -2.33 -0.02 -3.28
C ASN A 278 -1.84 1.43 -3.37
N VAL A 279 -1.24 1.79 -4.51
CA VAL A 279 -0.67 3.13 -4.69
C VAL A 279 -1.77 4.20 -4.78
N ARG A 280 -2.93 3.90 -5.39
CA ARG A 280 -4.09 4.80 -5.34
C ARG A 280 -4.59 5.03 -3.91
N GLY A 281 -4.61 3.98 -3.07
CA GLY A 281 -4.97 4.11 -1.66
C GLY A 281 -4.02 5.07 -0.93
N LEU A 282 -2.71 4.87 -1.06
CA LEU A 282 -1.69 5.75 -0.47
C LEU A 282 -1.83 7.19 -0.97
N LYS A 283 -2.03 7.38 -2.28
CA LYS A 283 -2.25 8.71 -2.84
C LYS A 283 -3.52 9.35 -2.30
N THR A 284 -4.61 8.59 -2.21
CA THR A 284 -5.88 9.09 -1.66
C THR A 284 -5.69 9.54 -0.20
N LEU A 285 -5.01 8.72 0.63
CA LEU A 285 -4.69 9.11 2.00
C LEU A 285 -3.89 10.42 2.04
N PHE A 286 -2.83 10.52 1.22
CA PHE A 286 -1.99 11.71 1.13
C PHE A 286 -2.80 12.98 0.79
N ASP A 287 -3.72 12.86 -0.17
CA ASP A 287 -4.53 13.99 -0.64
C ASP A 287 -5.64 14.35 0.35
N VAL A 288 -6.51 13.40 0.75
CA VAL A 288 -7.70 13.70 1.55
C VAL A 288 -7.37 14.05 2.99
N ALA A 289 -6.28 13.49 3.55
CA ALA A 289 -5.78 13.90 4.85
C ALA A 289 -5.11 15.28 4.81
N ASP A 290 -4.84 15.83 3.62
CA ASP A 290 -4.15 17.11 3.44
C ASP A 290 -2.74 17.09 4.04
N MET A 291 -2.00 16.02 3.74
CA MET A 291 -0.64 15.81 4.26
C MET A 291 0.29 17.00 3.98
N GLN A 292 0.08 17.73 2.88
CA GLN A 292 0.87 18.91 2.55
C GLN A 292 0.81 20.00 3.63
N SER A 293 -0.26 20.06 4.43
CA SER A 293 -0.39 21.05 5.52
C SER A 293 0.54 20.78 6.70
N LEU A 294 1.15 19.58 6.78
CA LEU A 294 2.22 19.26 7.73
C LEU A 294 3.56 19.92 7.37
N LEU A 295 3.75 20.31 6.10
CA LEU A 295 4.99 20.93 5.61
C LEU A 295 5.09 22.40 6.05
N PRO A 296 6.31 22.88 6.36
CA PRO A 296 6.60 24.30 6.39
C PRO A 296 6.24 24.97 5.06
N GLU A 297 5.89 26.25 5.08
CA GLU A 297 5.39 26.99 3.90
C GLU A 297 6.41 27.00 2.74
N ASP A 298 7.67 27.14 3.05
CA ASP A 298 8.79 27.14 2.10
C ASP A 298 9.09 25.76 1.48
N SER A 299 8.56 24.69 2.09
CA SER A 299 8.77 23.30 1.68
C SER A 299 7.56 22.66 0.96
N ARG A 300 6.47 23.41 0.73
CA ARG A 300 5.22 22.86 0.13
C ARG A 300 5.40 22.26 -1.26
N SER A 301 6.40 22.68 -2.03
CA SER A 301 6.73 22.09 -3.33
C SER A 301 7.08 20.59 -3.28
N VAL A 302 7.53 20.10 -2.12
CA VAL A 302 7.84 18.69 -1.89
C VAL A 302 6.58 17.82 -2.09
N ALA A 303 5.41 18.27 -1.62
CA ALA A 303 4.15 17.56 -1.82
C ALA A 303 3.79 17.41 -3.32
N GLY A 304 4.04 18.44 -4.12
CA GLY A 304 3.82 18.38 -5.57
C GLY A 304 4.74 17.38 -6.27
N SER A 305 5.99 17.24 -5.79
CA SER A 305 6.93 16.24 -6.30
C SER A 305 6.45 14.82 -5.98
N ALA A 306 5.98 14.55 -4.77
CA ALA A 306 5.41 13.27 -4.38
C ALA A 306 4.14 12.95 -5.19
N ASP A 307 3.22 13.92 -5.37
CA ASP A 307 2.01 13.77 -6.18
C ASP A 307 2.31 13.35 -7.63
N PHE A 308 3.31 13.97 -8.25
CA PHE A 308 3.73 13.61 -9.61
C PHE A 308 4.18 12.16 -9.70
N VAL A 309 4.99 11.69 -8.74
CA VAL A 309 5.49 10.31 -8.75
C VAL A 309 4.38 9.33 -8.42
N PHE A 310 3.46 9.63 -7.50
CA PHE A 310 2.25 8.82 -7.26
C PHE A 310 1.47 8.59 -8.55
N LYS A 311 1.17 9.65 -9.31
CA LYS A 311 0.46 9.57 -10.59
C LYS A 311 1.22 8.73 -11.61
N SER A 312 2.54 8.88 -11.67
CA SER A 312 3.41 8.10 -12.54
C SER A 312 3.32 6.60 -12.23
N VAL A 313 3.47 6.20 -10.96
CA VAL A 313 3.38 4.80 -10.53
C VAL A 313 2.01 4.20 -10.84
N ILE A 314 0.93 4.91 -10.53
CA ILE A 314 -0.44 4.46 -10.82
C ILE A 314 -0.65 4.25 -12.32
N SER A 315 -0.21 5.19 -13.15
CA SER A 315 -0.29 5.10 -14.61
C SER A 315 0.52 3.93 -15.15
N MET A 316 1.76 3.75 -14.67
CA MET A 316 2.63 2.64 -15.08
C MET A 316 2.02 1.28 -14.74
N ALA A 317 1.52 1.11 -13.51
CA ALA A 317 0.87 -0.13 -13.09
C ALA A 317 -0.37 -0.43 -13.95
N GLY A 318 -1.14 0.59 -14.32
CA GLY A 318 -2.31 0.44 -15.20
C GLY A 318 -1.97 0.10 -16.65
N ASN A 319 -0.73 0.34 -17.09
CA ASN A 319 -0.28 0.09 -18.46
C ASN A 319 0.38 -1.28 -18.68
N VAL A 320 0.50 -2.10 -17.63
CA VAL A 320 0.93 -3.51 -17.71
C VAL A 320 -0.32 -4.39 -17.67
N ASP A 321 -0.86 -4.69 -18.84
CA ASP A 321 -2.09 -5.47 -19.01
C ASP A 321 -1.81 -6.95 -19.26
N GLY A 322 -2.82 -7.79 -19.01
CA GLY A 322 -2.81 -9.22 -19.25
C GLY A 322 -2.15 -10.05 -18.13
N PRO A 323 -2.00 -11.37 -18.38
CA PRO A 323 -1.35 -12.28 -17.42
C PRO A 323 0.12 -11.93 -17.19
N ILE A 324 0.58 -12.10 -15.96
CA ILE A 324 1.96 -11.70 -15.57
C ILE A 324 3.03 -12.49 -16.32
N ASP A 325 2.81 -13.76 -16.60
CA ASP A 325 3.73 -14.58 -17.40
C ASP A 325 3.91 -14.03 -18.83
N ALA A 326 2.82 -13.62 -19.46
CA ALA A 326 2.86 -12.96 -20.76
C ALA A 326 3.52 -11.57 -20.67
N ALA A 327 3.29 -10.81 -19.61
CA ALA A 327 3.92 -9.51 -19.40
C ALA A 327 5.43 -9.62 -19.21
N LEU A 328 5.91 -10.65 -18.51
CA LEU A 328 7.34 -10.90 -18.32
C LEU A 328 8.04 -11.38 -19.60
N ALA A 329 7.32 -12.10 -20.46
CA ALA A 329 7.84 -12.60 -21.74
C ALA A 329 7.87 -11.51 -22.86
N ASP A 330 7.09 -10.46 -22.73
CA ASP A 330 7.02 -9.34 -23.68
C ASP A 330 8.03 -8.26 -23.32
N GLU A 331 8.96 -7.93 -24.23
CA GLU A 331 10.04 -6.97 -23.98
C GLU A 331 9.51 -5.56 -23.63
N GLY A 332 8.44 -5.12 -24.29
CA GLY A 332 7.82 -3.81 -24.02
C GLY A 332 7.16 -3.75 -22.65
N LYS A 333 6.45 -4.80 -22.22
CA LYS A 333 5.81 -4.88 -20.92
C LYS A 333 6.82 -5.08 -19.80
N SER A 334 7.87 -5.89 -20.03
CA SER A 334 8.99 -6.03 -19.11
C SER A 334 9.74 -4.70 -18.91
N GLY A 335 9.90 -3.90 -19.96
CA GLY A 335 10.41 -2.53 -19.89
C GLY A 335 9.52 -1.61 -19.03
N LYS A 336 8.19 -1.76 -19.10
CA LYS A 336 7.25 -1.02 -18.25
C LYS A 336 7.37 -1.45 -16.78
N LEU A 337 7.57 -2.75 -16.50
CA LEU A 337 7.81 -3.24 -15.14
C LEU A 337 9.12 -2.68 -14.55
N ALA A 338 10.20 -2.60 -15.35
CA ALA A 338 11.46 -1.98 -14.94
C ALA A 338 11.24 -0.50 -14.56
N PHE A 339 10.51 0.23 -15.39
CA PHE A 339 10.23 1.64 -15.13
C PHE A 339 9.29 1.82 -13.93
N LEU A 340 8.30 0.95 -13.75
CA LEU A 340 7.45 0.91 -12.56
C LEU A 340 8.30 0.72 -11.28
N SER A 341 9.21 -0.24 -11.27
CA SER A 341 10.11 -0.49 -10.13
C SER A 341 10.96 0.73 -9.78
N LEU A 342 11.50 1.43 -10.79
CA LEU A 342 12.24 2.68 -10.58
C LEU A 342 11.36 3.78 -9.97
N ASN A 343 10.14 3.96 -10.47
CA ASN A 343 9.22 4.97 -9.94
C ASN A 343 8.73 4.64 -8.53
N VAL A 344 8.56 3.36 -8.17
CA VAL A 344 8.23 2.97 -6.79
C VAL A 344 9.37 3.30 -5.85
N ASN A 345 10.63 3.09 -6.25
CA ASN A 345 11.79 3.51 -5.47
C ASN A 345 11.89 5.05 -5.34
N ASP A 346 11.60 5.79 -6.42
CA ASP A 346 11.57 7.26 -6.36
C ASP A 346 10.44 7.75 -5.43
N LEU A 347 9.25 7.14 -5.48
CA LEU A 347 8.15 7.45 -4.57
C LEU A 347 8.55 7.25 -3.10
N LEU A 348 9.22 6.13 -2.81
CA LEU A 348 9.73 5.85 -1.47
C LEU A 348 10.70 6.96 -1.01
N ASN A 349 11.64 7.37 -1.85
CA ASN A 349 12.56 8.46 -1.56
C ASN A 349 11.83 9.80 -1.35
N ARG A 350 10.83 10.13 -2.19
CA ARG A 350 10.04 11.36 -2.04
C ARG A 350 9.26 11.40 -0.72
N LEU A 351 8.71 10.29 -0.29
CA LEU A 351 7.95 10.24 0.97
C LEU A 351 8.87 10.22 2.19
N ASN A 352 9.89 9.36 2.20
CA ASN A 352 10.74 9.19 3.38
C ASN A 352 11.77 10.32 3.52
N ASN A 353 12.53 10.60 2.47
CA ASN A 353 13.66 11.53 2.55
C ASN A 353 13.24 12.99 2.29
N ASP A 354 12.43 13.23 1.26
CA ASP A 354 12.06 14.60 0.93
C ASP A 354 10.95 15.09 1.85
N PHE A 355 9.80 14.39 1.90
CA PHE A 355 8.66 14.80 2.73
C PHE A 355 8.96 14.62 4.23
N GLY A 356 9.36 13.42 4.66
CA GLY A 356 9.74 13.15 6.04
C GLY A 356 10.87 14.06 6.52
N GLY A 357 11.91 14.24 5.69
CA GLY A 357 13.00 15.16 5.97
C GLY A 357 12.58 16.61 6.09
N ALA A 358 11.61 17.07 5.28
CA ALA A 358 11.10 18.45 5.34
C ALA A 358 10.30 18.74 6.62
N ILE A 359 9.59 17.74 7.16
CA ILE A 359 8.86 17.84 8.43
C ILE A 359 9.70 17.40 9.64
N GLY A 360 10.96 16.99 9.44
CA GLY A 360 11.86 16.54 10.51
C GLY A 360 11.40 15.26 11.21
N LEU A 361 10.74 14.35 10.48
CA LEU A 361 10.27 13.05 10.94
C LEU A 361 10.83 11.93 10.06
N GLY A 362 10.97 10.73 10.64
CA GLY A 362 11.25 9.49 9.92
C GLY A 362 10.08 8.51 10.10
N ALA A 363 9.94 7.57 9.18
CA ALA A 363 8.83 6.63 9.18
C ALA A 363 8.83 5.58 10.32
N GLY A 364 9.84 5.55 11.17
CA GLY A 364 9.95 4.52 12.21
C GLY A 364 10.31 3.14 11.64
N PHE A 365 10.09 2.08 12.43
CA PHE A 365 10.34 0.69 12.01
C PHE A 365 9.17 0.15 11.19
N SER A 366 9.50 -0.60 10.12
CA SER A 366 8.54 -1.31 9.29
C SER A 366 8.15 -2.66 9.91
N PHE A 367 6.91 -3.12 9.68
CA PHE A 367 6.52 -4.50 9.98
C PHE A 367 7.33 -5.56 9.19
N ALA A 368 8.04 -5.15 8.13
CA ALA A 368 8.89 -6.02 7.33
C ALA A 368 10.32 -6.17 7.89
N ASP A 369 10.73 -5.35 8.86
CA ASP A 369 12.10 -5.33 9.39
C ASP A 369 12.40 -6.50 10.34
N GLY A 370 11.41 -7.34 10.66
CA GLY A 370 11.51 -8.46 11.61
C GLY A 370 11.51 -9.87 10.98
N ASP A 371 11.50 -10.00 9.65
CA ASP A 371 11.45 -11.31 8.94
C ASP A 371 12.81 -11.74 8.35
#